data_386e5a1b3c7247b02989aac005345254
#
_entry.id   386e5a1b3c7247b02989aac005345254
#
_cell.length_a   1.000
_cell.length_b   1.000
_cell.length_c   1.000
_cell.angle_alpha   90.00
_cell.angle_beta   90.00
_cell.angle_gamma   90.00
#
_symmetry.space_group_name_H-M   'P 1'
#
loop_
_entity.id
_entity.type
_entity.pdbx_description
1 polymer ?
#
loop_
_entity_poly.entity_id
_entity_poly.type
_entity_poly.pdbx_seq_one_letter_code
_entity_poly.pdbx_strand_id
1 'polypeptide(L)'
;NDAVMQFFEGKILSLDETEKILLGEIVKEAKSLFNCRLDDPYLTEMTKYKQPPFGAEQFIRIHLEHFLLHLLRRRQDSPSSTPKVIASKGNSEVFNRVLAYMEKNLCLHLTIEQICRDNMIGRSQLQKIFQQKTGLGVIEYFSNMKIDAAKQMMRTDLMNFTQIAEKLGYSSIHYFSRQFKKITGMTPSEYVSSIKALSEV
;
A
#
# COMPACT_ATOMS: atom_id res chain seq x y z
N ASN A 1 9.54 -23.80 -3.42
CA ASN A 1 10.17 -23.40 -4.69
C ASN A 1 10.44 -21.90 -4.67
N ASP A 2 11.61 -21.49 -4.21
CA ASP A 2 12.01 -20.08 -4.03
C ASP A 2 11.96 -19.27 -5.33
N ALA A 3 12.28 -19.90 -6.46
CA ALA A 3 12.28 -19.22 -7.77
C ALA A 3 10.90 -18.70 -8.22
N VAL A 4 9.81 -19.34 -7.79
CA VAL A 4 8.45 -18.92 -8.11
C VAL A 4 8.04 -17.73 -7.25
N MET A 5 8.44 -17.72 -5.98
CA MET A 5 8.13 -16.62 -5.05
C MET A 5 8.94 -15.36 -5.35
N GLN A 6 10.16 -15.46 -5.87
CA GLN A 6 10.96 -14.33 -6.35
C GLN A 6 10.25 -13.50 -7.44
N PHE A 7 9.28 -14.12 -8.13
CA PHE A 7 8.46 -13.38 -9.09
C PHE A 7 7.66 -12.24 -8.47
N PHE A 8 7.18 -12.41 -7.24
CA PHE A 8 6.34 -11.43 -6.54
C PHE A 8 7.16 -10.38 -5.79
N GLU A 9 8.46 -10.61 -5.60
CA GLU A 9 9.32 -9.76 -4.80
C GLU A 9 9.47 -8.37 -5.44
N GLY A 10 9.14 -7.33 -4.67
CA GLY A 10 9.28 -5.93 -5.06
C GLY A 10 8.45 -5.49 -6.27
N LYS A 11 7.36 -6.20 -6.62
CA LYS A 11 6.51 -5.87 -7.77
C LYS A 11 5.12 -5.46 -7.36
N ILE A 12 4.63 -4.41 -8.06
CA ILE A 12 3.21 -4.05 -8.04
C ILE A 12 2.57 -4.67 -9.28
N LEU A 13 1.58 -5.52 -9.05
CA LEU A 13 0.85 -6.22 -10.09
C LEU A 13 -0.54 -5.60 -10.26
N SER A 14 -0.92 -5.31 -11.51
CA SER A 14 -2.30 -4.96 -11.82
C SER A 14 -3.15 -6.23 -11.89
N LEU A 15 -4.31 -6.20 -11.26
CA LEU A 15 -5.24 -7.33 -11.26
C LEU A 15 -6.22 -7.19 -12.44
N ASP A 16 -6.50 -8.30 -13.11
CA ASP A 16 -7.62 -8.39 -14.05
C ASP A 16 -8.94 -8.68 -13.32
N GLU A 17 -10.05 -8.78 -14.05
CA GLU A 17 -11.37 -8.98 -13.44
C GLU A 17 -11.50 -10.34 -12.73
N THR A 18 -10.89 -11.40 -13.25
CA THR A 18 -10.89 -12.72 -12.61
C THR A 18 -10.10 -12.68 -11.30
N GLU A 19 -8.94 -12.05 -11.32
CA GLU A 19 -8.07 -11.87 -10.15
C GLU A 19 -8.73 -11.02 -9.07
N LYS A 20 -9.49 -9.98 -9.44
CA LYS A 20 -10.28 -9.17 -8.51
C LYS A 20 -11.40 -9.99 -7.84
N ILE A 21 -12.08 -10.84 -8.60
CA ILE A 21 -13.12 -11.74 -8.06
C ILE A 21 -12.50 -12.69 -7.05
N LEU A 22 -11.42 -13.38 -7.40
CA LEU A 22 -10.72 -14.31 -6.51
C LEU A 22 -10.25 -13.63 -5.22
N LEU A 23 -9.68 -12.43 -5.33
CA LEU A 23 -9.28 -11.63 -4.16
C LEU A 23 -10.49 -11.25 -3.30
N GLY A 24 -11.62 -10.91 -3.94
CA GLY A 24 -12.87 -10.61 -3.25
C GLY A 24 -13.38 -11.79 -2.41
N GLU A 25 -13.33 -13.02 -2.94
CA GLU A 25 -13.71 -14.23 -2.20
C GLU A 25 -12.75 -14.50 -1.02
N ILE A 26 -11.44 -14.33 -1.21
CA ILE A 26 -10.47 -14.45 -0.11
C ILE A 26 -10.78 -13.45 1.01
N VAL A 27 -11.03 -12.19 0.69
CA VAL A 27 -11.35 -11.15 1.68
C VAL A 27 -12.67 -11.43 2.40
N LYS A 28 -13.68 -11.93 1.67
CA LYS A 28 -14.98 -12.30 2.24
C LYS A 28 -14.85 -13.42 3.27
N GLU A 29 -14.15 -14.50 2.93
CA GLU A 29 -13.88 -15.61 3.85
C GLU A 29 -13.00 -15.17 5.03
N ALA A 30 -11.97 -14.35 4.77
CA ALA A 30 -11.11 -13.83 5.83
C ALA A 30 -11.88 -12.98 6.86
N LYS A 31 -12.86 -12.17 6.44
CA LYS A 31 -13.74 -11.43 7.35
C LYS A 31 -14.63 -12.33 8.23
N SER A 32 -14.95 -13.53 7.77
CA SER A 32 -15.71 -14.50 8.56
C SER A 32 -14.84 -15.31 9.52
N LEU A 33 -13.55 -15.44 9.22
CA LEU A 33 -12.58 -16.23 9.98
C LEU A 33 -11.88 -15.39 11.05
N PHE A 34 -11.46 -14.17 10.71
CA PHE A 34 -10.60 -13.34 11.55
C PHE A 34 -11.38 -12.19 12.22
N ASN A 35 -11.17 -12.04 13.52
CA ASN A 35 -11.68 -10.93 14.33
C ASN A 35 -10.65 -9.80 14.39
N CYS A 36 -10.28 -9.28 13.22
CA CYS A 36 -9.33 -8.17 13.09
C CYS A 36 -9.64 -7.36 11.85
N ARG A 37 -9.12 -6.14 11.79
CA ARG A 37 -9.27 -5.28 10.62
C ARG A 37 -8.30 -5.72 9.52
N LEU A 38 -8.81 -6.40 8.51
CA LEU A 38 -8.01 -6.88 7.36
C LEU A 38 -7.49 -5.76 6.45
N ASP A 39 -7.99 -4.53 6.60
CA ASP A 39 -7.54 -3.33 5.91
C ASP A 39 -6.41 -2.59 6.66
N ASP A 40 -5.91 -3.16 7.75
CA ASP A 40 -4.78 -2.61 8.49
C ASP A 40 -3.45 -3.14 7.93
N PRO A 41 -2.66 -2.31 7.22
CA PRO A 41 -1.38 -2.74 6.65
C PRO A 41 -0.31 -3.08 7.70
N TYR A 42 -0.56 -2.75 8.97
CA TYR A 42 0.37 -2.97 10.09
C TYR A 42 -0.09 -4.07 11.04
N LEU A 43 -1.06 -4.87 10.61
CA LEU A 43 -1.55 -6.00 11.37
C LEU A 43 -0.41 -7.00 11.58
N THR A 44 0.05 -7.16 12.81
CA THR A 44 1.13 -8.09 13.17
C THR A 44 0.62 -9.49 13.53
N GLU A 45 -0.61 -9.57 14.05
CA GLU A 45 -1.23 -10.84 14.44
C GLU A 45 -2.69 -10.89 13.98
N MET A 46 -3.07 -12.03 13.42
CA MET A 46 -4.46 -12.30 13.02
C MET A 46 -5.12 -13.18 14.08
N THR A 47 -6.05 -12.60 14.84
CA THR A 47 -6.87 -13.35 15.80
C THR A 47 -8.10 -13.92 15.12
N LYS A 48 -8.40 -15.21 15.38
CA LYS A 48 -9.59 -15.87 14.82
C LYS A 48 -10.78 -15.72 15.75
N TYR A 49 -11.99 -15.74 15.17
CA TYR A 49 -13.21 -15.91 15.97
C TYR A 49 -13.18 -17.23 16.72
N LYS A 50 -13.83 -17.28 17.90
CA LYS A 50 -13.93 -18.52 18.70
C LYS A 50 -14.65 -19.66 17.98
N GLN A 51 -15.59 -19.33 17.11
CA GLN A 51 -16.36 -20.29 16.30
C GLN A 51 -16.37 -19.83 14.84
N PRO A 52 -15.29 -20.09 14.09
CA PRO A 52 -15.24 -19.75 12.68
C PRO A 52 -16.14 -20.68 11.87
N PRO A 53 -16.61 -20.26 10.69
CA PRO A 53 -17.36 -21.14 9.78
C PRO A 53 -16.53 -22.38 9.40
N PHE A 54 -17.21 -23.50 9.27
CA PHE A 54 -16.55 -24.76 8.87
C PHE A 54 -15.84 -24.61 7.52
N GLY A 55 -14.59 -24.97 7.47
CA GLY A 55 -13.81 -24.96 6.24
C GLY A 55 -13.28 -23.58 5.79
N ALA A 56 -13.53 -22.49 6.51
CA ALA A 56 -13.11 -21.13 6.12
C ALA A 56 -11.62 -21.02 5.84
N GLU A 57 -10.77 -21.62 6.67
CA GLU A 57 -9.31 -21.65 6.45
C GLU A 57 -8.93 -22.38 5.15
N GLN A 58 -9.62 -23.48 4.87
CA GLN A 58 -9.36 -24.28 3.66
C GLN A 58 -9.83 -23.51 2.41
N PHE A 59 -10.96 -22.80 2.49
CA PHE A 59 -11.43 -21.93 1.42
C PHE A 59 -10.42 -20.83 1.11
N ILE A 60 -9.93 -20.13 2.13
CA ILE A 60 -8.89 -19.08 1.94
C ILE A 60 -7.66 -19.67 1.26
N ARG A 61 -7.18 -20.84 1.70
CA ARG A 61 -6.00 -21.51 1.11
C ARG A 61 -6.22 -21.82 -0.38
N ILE A 62 -7.33 -22.46 -0.72
CA ILE A 62 -7.67 -22.85 -2.10
C ILE A 62 -7.76 -21.62 -3.00
N HIS A 63 -8.46 -20.58 -2.57
CA HIS A 63 -8.61 -19.35 -3.35
C HIS A 63 -7.28 -18.60 -3.49
N LEU A 64 -6.43 -18.59 -2.48
CA LEU A 64 -5.11 -17.99 -2.53
C LEU A 64 -4.19 -18.76 -3.50
N GLU A 65 -4.18 -20.08 -3.44
CA GLU A 65 -3.41 -20.91 -4.39
C GLU A 65 -3.90 -20.70 -5.82
N HIS A 66 -5.21 -20.67 -6.03
CA HIS A 66 -5.81 -20.38 -7.35
C HIS A 66 -5.42 -18.99 -7.86
N PHE A 67 -5.53 -17.97 -7.02
CA PHE A 67 -5.12 -16.60 -7.33
C PHE A 67 -3.65 -16.51 -7.75
N LEU A 68 -2.75 -17.13 -6.98
CA LEU A 68 -1.31 -17.14 -7.28
C LEU A 68 -1.01 -17.88 -8.59
N LEU A 69 -1.67 -19.02 -8.82
CA LEU A 69 -1.52 -19.77 -10.08
C LEU A 69 -2.04 -18.98 -11.28
N HIS A 70 -3.14 -18.25 -11.13
CA HIS A 70 -3.68 -17.40 -12.20
C HIS A 70 -2.68 -16.29 -12.57
N LEU A 71 -2.12 -15.59 -11.59
CA LEU A 71 -1.08 -14.58 -11.79
C LEU A 71 0.16 -15.14 -12.51
N LEU A 72 0.58 -16.36 -12.17
CA LEU A 72 1.73 -17.01 -12.78
C LEU A 72 1.44 -17.48 -14.22
N ARG A 73 0.26 -18.04 -14.48
CA ARG A 73 -0.15 -18.50 -15.83
C ARG A 73 -0.28 -17.32 -16.81
N ARG A 74 -0.92 -16.23 -16.39
CA ARG A 74 -1.03 -15.01 -17.21
C ARG A 74 0.33 -14.50 -17.71
N ARG A 75 1.40 -14.75 -16.93
CA ARG A 75 2.76 -14.44 -17.36
C ARG A 75 3.26 -15.38 -18.46
N GLN A 76 2.92 -16.67 -18.41
CA GLN A 76 3.37 -17.66 -19.38
C GLN A 76 2.64 -17.52 -20.72
N ASP A 77 1.37 -17.13 -20.68
CA ASP A 77 0.51 -16.94 -21.85
C ASP A 77 0.73 -15.61 -22.57
N SER A 78 1.57 -14.72 -22.03
CA SER A 78 1.96 -13.50 -22.74
C SER A 78 3.03 -13.82 -23.76
N PRO A 79 2.68 -13.98 -25.08
CA PRO A 79 3.68 -14.21 -26.09
C PRO A 79 4.63 -13.03 -26.13
N SER A 80 5.91 -13.33 -26.25
CA SER A 80 6.99 -12.37 -26.47
C SER A 80 6.73 -11.61 -27.77
N SER A 81 5.97 -10.54 -27.71
CA SER A 81 5.73 -9.69 -28.87
C SER A 81 5.84 -8.22 -28.50
N THR A 82 6.93 -7.64 -28.99
CA THR A 82 7.11 -6.25 -29.41
C THR A 82 7.41 -5.16 -28.36
N PRO A 83 7.99 -4.04 -28.74
CA PRO A 83 8.75 -3.08 -27.94
C PRO A 83 8.05 -2.41 -26.74
N LYS A 84 6.78 -2.70 -26.50
CA LYS A 84 6.05 -2.24 -25.28
C LYS A 84 6.59 -2.85 -23.97
N VAL A 85 7.23 -4.03 -24.03
CA VAL A 85 7.74 -4.74 -22.82
C VAL A 85 8.98 -4.04 -22.25
N ILE A 86 9.80 -3.44 -23.09
CA ILE A 86 11.01 -2.70 -22.66
C ILE A 86 10.59 -1.43 -21.92
N ALA A 87 9.56 -0.71 -22.40
CA ALA A 87 9.03 0.47 -21.76
C ALA A 87 8.35 0.17 -20.41
N SER A 88 7.67 -0.98 -20.26
CA SER A 88 7.01 -1.35 -19.01
C SER A 88 8.02 -1.80 -17.94
N LYS A 89 9.11 -2.48 -18.31
CA LYS A 89 10.18 -2.87 -17.39
C LYS A 89 10.94 -1.64 -16.90
N GLY A 90 11.31 -0.73 -17.79
CA GLY A 90 11.94 0.54 -17.45
C GLY A 90 11.05 1.42 -16.55
N ASN A 91 9.75 1.48 -16.83
CA ASN A 91 8.81 2.23 -16.00
C ASN A 91 8.66 1.64 -14.58
N SER A 92 8.77 0.32 -14.41
CA SER A 92 8.73 -0.31 -13.08
C SER A 92 10.00 -0.03 -12.28
N GLU A 93 11.16 -0.09 -12.91
CA GLU A 93 12.43 0.26 -12.25
C GLU A 93 12.46 1.73 -11.84
N VAL A 94 11.99 2.63 -12.71
CA VAL A 94 11.87 4.05 -12.40
C VAL A 94 10.90 4.28 -11.25
N PHE A 95 9.75 3.63 -11.27
CA PHE A 95 8.76 3.72 -10.18
C PHE A 95 9.35 3.30 -8.84
N ASN A 96 9.99 2.13 -8.76
CA ASN A 96 10.61 1.63 -7.53
C ASN A 96 11.74 2.55 -7.03
N ARG A 97 12.54 3.11 -7.94
CA ARG A 97 13.58 4.09 -7.59
C ARG A 97 12.98 5.35 -6.98
N VAL A 98 11.90 5.87 -7.57
CA VAL A 98 11.20 7.05 -7.06
C VAL A 98 10.55 6.76 -5.70
N LEU A 99 9.96 5.58 -5.51
CA LEU A 99 9.43 5.16 -4.21
C LEU A 99 10.52 5.15 -3.13
N ALA A 100 11.64 4.49 -3.38
CA ALA A 100 12.76 4.44 -2.45
C ALA A 100 13.33 5.85 -2.13
N TYR A 101 13.33 6.76 -3.13
CA TYR A 101 13.68 8.15 -2.92
C TYR A 101 12.68 8.86 -1.99
N MET A 102 11.36 8.68 -2.22
CA MET A 102 10.31 9.25 -1.38
C MET A 102 10.37 8.72 0.06
N GLU A 103 10.57 7.42 0.24
CA GLU A 103 10.72 6.79 1.57
C GLU A 103 11.87 7.38 2.38
N LYS A 104 13.04 7.56 1.74
CA LYS A 104 14.20 8.21 2.38
C LYS A 104 13.96 9.67 2.75
N ASN A 105 13.06 10.34 2.07
CA ASN A 105 12.81 11.77 2.20
C ASN A 105 11.42 12.09 2.77
N LEU A 106 10.82 11.18 3.55
CA LEU A 106 9.51 11.38 4.17
C LEU A 106 9.45 12.61 5.10
N CYS A 107 10.58 13.00 5.69
CA CYS A 107 10.69 14.19 6.54
C CYS A 107 10.77 15.51 5.76
N LEU A 108 10.90 15.46 4.43
CA LEU A 108 11.05 16.65 3.61
C LEU A 108 9.73 17.05 2.93
N HIS A 109 9.62 18.33 2.59
CA HIS A 109 8.57 18.83 1.70
C HIS A 109 9.05 18.67 0.26
N LEU A 110 8.76 17.53 -0.39
CA LEU A 110 9.14 17.28 -1.78
C LEU A 110 8.17 17.96 -2.74
N THR A 111 8.74 18.63 -3.75
CA THR A 111 8.00 19.09 -4.91
C THR A 111 8.17 18.11 -6.07
N ILE A 112 7.26 18.18 -7.05
CA ILE A 112 7.35 17.30 -8.24
C ILE A 112 8.63 17.59 -9.03
N GLU A 113 9.08 18.84 -9.05
CA GLU A 113 10.29 19.28 -9.72
C GLU A 113 11.55 18.70 -9.05
N GLN A 114 11.59 18.64 -7.72
CA GLN A 114 12.69 18.01 -6.97
C GLN A 114 12.73 16.52 -7.25
N ILE A 115 11.60 15.83 -7.18
CA ILE A 115 11.52 14.39 -7.47
C ILE A 115 11.99 14.12 -8.90
N CYS A 116 11.55 14.92 -9.88
CA CYS A 116 11.96 14.79 -11.27
C CYS A 116 13.48 14.96 -11.45
N ARG A 117 14.05 16.00 -10.87
CA ARG A 117 15.48 16.33 -10.96
C ARG A 117 16.34 15.23 -10.37
N ASP A 118 16.04 14.85 -9.12
CA ASP A 118 16.87 13.92 -8.36
C ASP A 118 16.76 12.48 -8.87
N ASN A 119 15.69 12.16 -9.60
CA ASN A 119 15.50 10.86 -10.22
C ASN A 119 15.75 10.87 -11.74
N MET A 120 16.20 11.99 -12.32
CA MET A 120 16.47 12.13 -13.77
C MET A 120 15.28 11.67 -14.63
N ILE A 121 14.06 12.10 -14.30
CA ILE A 121 12.83 11.74 -15.00
C ILE A 121 12.04 12.98 -15.38
N GLY A 122 11.45 12.97 -16.58
CA GLY A 122 10.55 14.02 -17.03
C GLY A 122 9.21 14.01 -16.26
N ARG A 123 8.67 15.22 -15.98
CA ARG A 123 7.42 15.39 -15.22
C ARG A 123 6.24 14.59 -15.80
N SER A 124 6.05 14.66 -17.12
CA SER A 124 4.95 13.94 -17.79
C SER A 124 5.10 12.43 -17.68
N GLN A 125 6.32 11.91 -17.78
CA GLN A 125 6.61 10.48 -17.62
C GLN A 125 6.37 10.03 -16.19
N LEU A 126 6.83 10.80 -15.19
CA LEU A 126 6.62 10.52 -13.78
C LEU A 126 5.12 10.47 -13.44
N GLN A 127 4.35 11.48 -13.85
CA GLN A 127 2.90 11.52 -13.65
C GLN A 127 2.21 10.32 -14.30
N LYS A 128 2.56 9.99 -15.54
CA LYS A 128 1.99 8.84 -16.26
C LYS A 128 2.28 7.52 -15.55
N ILE A 129 3.51 7.33 -15.05
CA ILE A 129 3.90 6.12 -14.33
C ILE A 129 3.07 5.98 -13.04
N PHE A 130 2.95 7.04 -12.23
CA PHE A 130 2.20 7.00 -10.98
C PHE A 130 0.71 6.77 -11.24
N GLN A 131 0.11 7.48 -12.19
CA GLN A 131 -1.28 7.29 -12.57
C GLN A 131 -1.56 5.85 -13.04
N GLN A 132 -0.67 5.27 -13.84
CA GLN A 132 -0.82 3.88 -14.32
C GLN A 132 -0.63 2.83 -13.24
N LYS A 133 0.27 3.06 -12.29
CA LYS A 133 0.64 2.09 -11.25
C LYS A 133 -0.24 2.16 -10.00
N THR A 134 -0.69 3.35 -9.63
CA THR A 134 -1.36 3.59 -8.35
C THR A 134 -2.75 4.22 -8.48
N GLY A 135 -3.09 4.73 -9.65
CA GLY A 135 -4.30 5.53 -9.85
C GLY A 135 -4.23 6.94 -9.25
N LEU A 136 -3.11 7.31 -8.60
CA LEU A 136 -2.95 8.56 -7.88
C LEU A 136 -1.93 9.48 -8.56
N GLY A 137 -2.01 10.77 -8.23
CA GLY A 137 -0.95 11.71 -8.56
C GLY A 137 0.29 11.51 -7.67
N VAL A 138 1.46 11.93 -8.17
CA VAL A 138 2.77 11.76 -7.49
C VAL A 138 2.77 12.34 -6.07
N ILE A 139 2.32 13.59 -5.91
CA ILE A 139 2.32 14.28 -4.61
C ILE A 139 1.21 13.75 -3.69
N GLU A 140 0.10 13.31 -4.27
CA GLU A 140 -0.97 12.65 -3.53
C GLU A 140 -0.49 11.32 -2.95
N TYR A 141 0.19 10.51 -3.74
CA TYR A 141 0.81 9.28 -3.29
C TYR A 141 1.82 9.52 -2.15
N PHE A 142 2.70 10.53 -2.32
CA PHE A 142 3.65 10.92 -1.28
C PHE A 142 2.96 11.40 0.01
N SER A 143 1.84 12.10 -0.11
CA SER A 143 1.04 12.50 1.05
C SER A 143 0.45 11.30 1.78
N ASN A 144 -0.02 10.29 1.05
CA ASN A 144 -0.50 9.03 1.64
C ASN A 144 0.61 8.31 2.40
N MET A 145 1.82 8.21 1.83
CA MET A 145 2.98 7.61 2.52
C MET A 145 3.30 8.33 3.84
N LYS A 146 3.26 9.66 3.87
CA LYS A 146 3.45 10.44 5.11
C LYS A 146 2.37 10.16 6.15
N ILE A 147 1.11 10.06 5.73
CA ILE A 147 0.01 9.75 6.64
C ILE A 147 0.11 8.32 7.18
N ASP A 148 0.55 7.37 6.37
CA ASP A 148 0.77 6.00 6.84
C ASP A 148 1.94 5.92 7.83
N ALA A 149 3.02 6.65 7.60
CA ALA A 149 4.09 6.81 8.59
C ALA A 149 3.60 7.48 9.90
N ALA A 150 2.71 8.49 9.79
CA ALA A 150 2.08 9.10 10.96
C ALA A 150 1.25 8.11 11.77
N LYS A 151 0.45 7.27 11.11
CA LYS A 151 -0.33 6.21 11.77
C LYS A 151 0.57 5.24 12.54
N GLN A 152 1.72 4.86 11.98
CA GLN A 152 2.70 4.03 12.68
C GLN A 152 3.24 4.70 13.94
N MET A 153 3.65 5.98 13.83
CA MET A 153 4.17 6.73 14.98
C MET A 153 3.13 6.89 16.08
N MET A 154 1.85 7.08 15.73
CA MET A 154 0.75 7.18 16.70
C MET A 154 0.48 5.87 17.47
N ARG A 155 0.77 4.72 16.85
CA ARG A 155 0.59 3.41 17.49
C ARG A 155 1.65 3.12 18.55
N THR A 156 2.84 3.69 18.42
CA THR A 156 3.93 3.50 19.39
C THR A 156 3.80 4.37 20.63
N ASP A 157 2.84 5.29 20.67
CA ASP A 157 2.52 6.22 21.78
C ASP A 157 3.71 7.03 22.35
N LEU A 158 4.82 7.10 21.56
CA LEU A 158 6.06 7.76 21.96
C LEU A 158 6.15 9.24 21.59
N MET A 159 5.23 9.71 20.73
CA MET A 159 5.26 11.07 20.15
C MET A 159 3.89 11.72 20.20
N ASN A 160 3.86 13.02 20.53
CA ASN A 160 2.66 13.82 20.36
C ASN A 160 2.47 14.26 18.89
N PHE A 161 1.28 14.74 18.55
CA PHE A 161 0.94 15.11 17.18
C PHE A 161 1.82 16.22 16.59
N THR A 162 2.31 17.15 17.44
CA THR A 162 3.23 18.21 17.00
C THR A 162 4.57 17.60 16.59
N GLN A 163 5.12 16.72 17.40
CA GLN A 163 6.37 16.02 17.08
C GLN A 163 6.26 15.15 15.83
N ILE A 164 5.11 14.47 15.65
CA ILE A 164 4.86 13.68 14.43
C ILE A 164 4.79 14.59 13.20
N ALA A 165 4.08 15.72 13.29
CA ALA A 165 3.98 16.68 12.19
C ALA A 165 5.36 17.25 11.81
N GLU A 166 6.18 17.64 12.78
CA GLU A 166 7.54 18.14 12.59
C GLU A 166 8.44 17.06 11.95
N LYS A 167 8.42 15.84 12.50
CA LYS A 167 9.22 14.72 12.00
C LYS A 167 8.88 14.34 10.56
N LEU A 168 7.64 14.53 10.15
CA LEU A 168 7.19 14.29 8.78
C LEU A 168 7.29 15.54 7.89
N GLY A 169 7.91 16.63 8.37
CA GLY A 169 8.16 17.83 7.59
C GLY A 169 6.90 18.60 7.21
N TYR A 170 5.87 18.58 8.04
CA TYR A 170 4.71 19.44 7.89
C TYR A 170 4.99 20.84 8.45
N SER A 171 4.57 21.88 7.75
CA SER A 171 4.78 23.27 8.16
C SER A 171 4.02 23.67 9.43
N SER A 172 2.96 22.94 9.78
CA SER A 172 2.21 23.14 11.01
C SER A 172 1.36 21.91 11.35
N ILE A 173 1.05 21.76 12.64
CA ILE A 173 0.12 20.73 13.14
C ILE A 173 -1.29 20.88 12.54
N HIS A 174 -1.72 22.11 12.23
CA HIS A 174 -3.03 22.36 11.62
C HIS A 174 -3.08 21.84 10.17
N TYR A 175 -2.01 22.06 9.42
CA TYR A 175 -1.90 21.53 8.06
C TYR A 175 -1.83 20.00 8.07
N PHE A 176 -1.04 19.41 8.95
CA PHE A 176 -0.98 17.97 9.19
C PHE A 176 -2.36 17.39 9.50
N SER A 177 -3.08 17.94 10.48
CA SER A 177 -4.41 17.45 10.89
C SER A 177 -5.43 17.49 9.77
N ARG A 178 -5.40 18.55 8.94
CA ARG A 178 -6.26 18.65 7.75
C ARG A 178 -5.93 17.60 6.71
N GLN A 179 -4.65 17.37 6.43
CA GLN A 179 -4.22 16.34 5.48
C GLN A 179 -4.56 14.95 6.00
N PHE A 180 -4.32 14.69 7.27
CA PHE A 180 -4.67 13.43 7.91
C PHE A 180 -6.17 13.14 7.78
N LYS A 181 -7.03 14.10 8.13
CA LYS A 181 -8.49 13.96 8.00
C LYS A 181 -8.92 13.78 6.55
N LYS A 182 -8.31 14.52 5.60
CA LYS A 182 -8.61 14.39 4.17
C LYS A 182 -8.35 12.96 3.66
N ILE A 183 -7.25 12.34 4.09
CA ILE A 183 -6.81 11.03 3.60
C ILE A 183 -7.49 9.87 4.35
N THR A 184 -7.69 10.01 5.66
CA THR A 184 -8.20 8.92 6.51
C THR A 184 -9.69 9.01 6.83
N GLY A 185 -10.30 10.17 6.58
CA GLY A 185 -11.69 10.47 6.96
C GLY A 185 -11.87 10.91 8.43
N MET A 186 -10.85 10.80 9.27
CA MET A 186 -10.89 11.14 10.70
C MET A 186 -9.70 11.98 11.12
N THR A 187 -9.85 12.74 12.21
CA THR A 187 -8.74 13.53 12.79
C THR A 187 -7.70 12.62 13.45
N PRO A 188 -6.45 13.10 13.66
CA PRO A 188 -5.44 12.35 14.41
C PRO A 188 -5.92 11.86 15.79
N SER A 189 -6.66 12.71 16.53
CA SER A 189 -7.20 12.37 17.83
C SER A 189 -8.27 11.28 17.78
N GLU A 190 -9.20 11.37 16.83
CA GLU A 190 -10.22 10.33 16.59
C GLU A 190 -9.56 8.99 16.20
N TYR A 191 -8.51 9.04 15.39
CA TYR A 191 -7.76 7.85 15.00
C TYR A 191 -7.09 7.17 16.22
N VAL A 192 -6.41 7.92 17.07
CA VAL A 192 -5.79 7.37 18.29
C VAL A 192 -6.85 6.81 19.26
N SER A 193 -7.98 7.51 19.44
CA SER A 193 -9.09 7.00 20.26
C SER A 193 -9.66 5.70 19.71
N SER A 194 -9.78 5.57 18.38
CA SER A 194 -10.27 4.34 17.76
C SER A 194 -9.33 3.15 17.96
N ILE A 195 -8.01 3.38 17.98
CA ILE A 195 -7.01 2.33 18.23
C ILE A 195 -7.06 1.88 19.70
N LYS A 196 -7.10 2.83 20.64
CA LYS A 196 -7.15 2.52 22.09
C LYS A 196 -8.40 1.72 22.44
N ALA A 197 -9.56 2.10 21.93
CA ALA A 197 -10.80 1.35 22.13
C ALA A 197 -10.75 -0.10 21.60
N LEU A 198 -9.90 -0.37 20.59
CA LEU A 198 -9.70 -1.72 20.04
C LEU A 198 -8.67 -2.55 20.82
N SER A 199 -7.77 -1.91 21.58
CA SER A 199 -6.76 -2.60 22.40
C SER A 199 -7.25 -2.96 23.80
N GLU A 200 -8.41 -2.44 24.24
CA GLU A 200 -9.03 -2.71 25.55
C GLU A 200 -10.11 -3.81 25.51
N VAL A 201 -10.33 -4.43 24.35
CA VAL A 201 -11.27 -5.55 24.13
C VAL A 201 -10.50 -6.86 23.95
#